data_19943b6c883933c47c08c267647c1e16
#
_entry.id   19943b6c883933c47c08c267647c1e16
#
_cell.length_a   1.000
_cell.length_b   1.000
_cell.length_c   1.000
_cell.angle_alpha   90.00
_cell.angle_beta   90.00
_cell.angle_gamma   90.00
#
_symmetry.space_group_name_H-M   'P 1'
#
loop_
_entity.id
_entity.type
_entity.pdbx_description
1 polymer ?
#
loop_
_entity_poly.entity_id
_entity_poly.type
_entity_poly.pdbx_seq_one_letter_code
_entity_poly.pdbx_strand_id
1 'polypeptide(L)'
;MKNRFRILLPLASFAAALTSLPAAAAGKEELVEIDTTLGNIVVRLAPDRAPITVKNFLTYVREGFYKDTIFHRVIPGFMIQGGGFTEQLREKPTHDPIPLEARGGMKNERYTIAMARTS
;
A
#
# COMPACT_ATOMS: atom_id res chain seq x y z
N MET A 1 5.63 -17.44 -2.02
CA MET A 1 5.28 -16.54 -0.88
C MET A 1 3.84 -16.12 -1.05
N LYS A 2 2.95 -16.65 -0.23
CA LYS A 2 1.53 -16.24 -0.23
C LYS A 2 1.40 -14.94 0.55
N ASN A 3 0.80 -13.93 -0.05
CA ASN A 3 0.62 -12.62 0.56
C ASN A 3 -0.87 -12.43 0.91
N ARG A 4 -1.13 -12.06 2.15
CA ARG A 4 -2.43 -11.60 2.60
C ARG A 4 -2.33 -10.14 3.00
N PHE A 5 -3.12 -9.29 2.37
CA PHE A 5 -3.19 -7.87 2.69
C PHE A 5 -4.35 -7.61 3.65
N ARG A 6 -4.08 -7.05 4.82
CA ARG A 6 -5.09 -6.66 5.82
C ARG A 6 -5.00 -5.18 6.09
N ILE A 7 -6.14 -4.52 6.23
CA ILE A 7 -6.21 -3.13 6.66
C ILE A 7 -6.33 -3.13 8.18
N LEU A 8 -5.39 -2.49 8.86
CA LEU A 8 -5.45 -2.24 10.29
C LEU A 8 -6.26 -0.96 10.53
N LEU A 9 -7.49 -1.12 11.02
CA LEU A 9 -8.28 0.00 11.52
C LEU A 9 -7.86 0.28 12.97
N PRO A 10 -7.48 1.50 13.33
CA PRO A 10 -7.24 1.82 14.73
C PRO A 10 -8.55 1.79 15.52
N LEU A 11 -8.63 0.90 16.50
CA LEU A 11 -9.68 0.91 17.52
C LEU A 11 -9.31 1.97 18.55
N ALA A 12 -9.89 3.15 18.44
CA ALA A 12 -9.76 4.18 19.45
C ALA A 12 -11.09 4.35 20.18
N SER A 13 -11.18 3.72 21.35
CA SER A 13 -12.16 4.11 22.37
C SER A 13 -11.39 4.57 23.60
N PHE A 14 -11.36 5.87 23.85
CA PHE A 14 -11.37 6.38 25.22
C PHE A 14 -11.91 7.81 25.27
N ALA A 15 -12.88 8.02 26.14
CA ALA A 15 -13.54 9.29 26.34
C ALA A 15 -12.79 10.16 27.37
N ALA A 16 -13.00 11.45 27.20
CA ALA A 16 -12.98 12.56 28.15
C ALA A 16 -11.75 13.46 28.20
N ALA A 17 -11.95 14.66 27.82
CA ALA A 17 -11.83 15.96 28.45
C ALA A 17 -11.49 17.08 27.44
N LEU A 18 -12.34 18.10 27.44
CA LEU A 18 -12.24 19.31 26.61
C LEU A 18 -10.96 20.09 26.88
N THR A 19 -10.13 20.25 25.85
CA THR A 19 -9.37 21.46 25.61
C THR A 19 -9.27 21.63 24.09
N SER A 20 -9.92 22.66 23.56
CA SER A 20 -9.92 23.01 22.15
C SER A 20 -8.56 23.53 21.73
N LEU A 21 -7.72 22.67 21.20
CA LEU A 21 -6.59 23.04 20.35
C LEU A 21 -7.06 22.97 18.89
N PRO A 22 -6.63 23.90 18.00
CA PRO A 22 -6.98 23.82 16.59
C PRO A 22 -6.45 22.48 16.07
N ALA A 23 -7.34 21.61 15.64
CA ALA A 23 -6.98 20.39 14.92
C ALA A 23 -6.33 20.84 13.58
N ALA A 24 -5.01 20.91 13.57
CA ALA A 24 -4.29 20.76 12.33
C ALA A 24 -4.83 19.49 11.71
N ALA A 25 -5.34 19.55 10.48
CA ALA A 25 -5.84 18.42 9.73
C ALA A 25 -4.68 17.41 9.57
N ALA A 26 -4.49 16.55 10.56
CA ALA A 26 -3.65 15.37 10.46
C ALA A 26 -4.34 14.51 9.40
N GLY A 27 -3.79 14.47 8.20
CA GLY A 27 -4.23 13.58 7.15
C GLY A 27 -4.35 12.19 7.75
N LYS A 28 -5.50 11.54 7.56
CA LYS A 28 -5.77 10.21 8.10
C LYS A 28 -4.65 9.29 7.67
N GLU A 29 -3.82 8.85 8.61
CA GLU A 29 -2.78 7.85 8.32
C GLU A 29 -3.46 6.56 7.90
N GLU A 30 -3.17 6.11 6.69
CA GLU A 30 -3.64 4.84 6.15
C GLU A 30 -2.52 3.81 6.27
N LEU A 31 -2.72 2.81 7.14
CA LEU A 31 -1.78 1.70 7.33
C LEU A 31 -2.30 0.44 6.64
N VAL A 32 -1.44 -0.22 5.91
CA VAL A 32 -1.70 -1.52 5.29
C VAL A 32 -0.65 -2.52 5.75
N GLU A 33 -1.10 -3.68 6.20
CA GLU A 33 -0.23 -4.80 6.51
C GLU A 33 -0.21 -5.78 5.34
N ILE A 34 1.00 -6.10 4.87
CA ILE A 34 1.27 -7.12 3.88
C ILE A 34 1.72 -8.36 4.64
N ASP A 35 0.81 -9.31 4.81
CA ASP A 35 1.10 -10.60 5.46
C ASP A 35 1.78 -11.52 4.44
N THR A 36 3.01 -11.92 4.72
CA THR A 36 3.80 -12.81 3.85
C THR A 36 4.21 -14.08 4.58
N THR A 37 4.61 -15.10 3.84
CA THR A 37 5.12 -16.36 4.40
C THR A 37 6.42 -16.19 5.21
N LEU A 38 7.11 -15.05 5.07
CA LEU A 38 8.35 -14.73 5.78
C LEU A 38 8.17 -13.64 6.85
N GLY A 39 6.95 -13.19 7.10
CA GLY A 39 6.62 -12.17 8.08
C GLY A 39 5.83 -11.02 7.50
N ASN A 40 5.41 -10.11 8.35
CA ASN A 40 4.54 -9.00 8.00
C ASN A 40 5.35 -7.75 7.65
N ILE A 41 4.88 -7.03 6.63
CA ILE A 41 5.40 -5.73 6.25
C ILE A 41 4.30 -4.70 6.48
N VAL A 42 4.53 -3.74 7.36
CA VAL A 42 3.59 -2.64 7.60
C VAL A 42 3.98 -1.44 6.75
N VAL A 43 3.02 -0.93 5.98
CA VAL A 43 3.21 0.19 5.08
C VAL A 43 2.31 1.35 5.50
N ARG A 44 2.89 2.53 5.67
CA ARG A 44 2.17 3.78 5.83
C ARG A 44 2.00 4.43 4.46
N LEU A 45 0.76 4.65 4.07
CA LEU A 45 0.41 5.30 2.81
C LEU A 45 0.34 6.82 3.00
N ALA A 46 0.62 7.56 1.94
CA ALA A 46 0.64 9.02 1.91
C ALA A 46 -0.46 9.57 0.97
N PRO A 47 -1.74 9.55 1.38
CA PRO A 47 -2.85 9.99 0.53
C PRO A 47 -2.81 11.47 0.18
N ASP A 48 -2.16 12.30 0.99
CA ASP A 48 -1.92 13.72 0.75
C ASP A 48 -0.90 13.97 -0.37
N ARG A 49 -0.01 13.01 -0.63
CA ARG A 49 1.06 13.11 -1.64
C ARG A 49 0.70 12.41 -2.96
N ALA A 50 -0.08 11.34 -2.89
CA ALA A 50 -0.46 10.52 -4.04
C ALA A 50 -1.90 9.98 -3.87
N PRO A 51 -2.92 10.85 -3.87
CA PRO A 51 -4.30 10.46 -3.54
C PRO A 51 -4.89 9.42 -4.49
N ILE A 52 -4.63 9.53 -5.79
CA ILE A 52 -5.16 8.61 -6.80
C ILE A 52 -4.48 7.23 -6.65
N THR A 53 -3.17 7.22 -6.49
CA THR A 53 -2.37 6.00 -6.30
C THR A 53 -2.78 5.26 -5.03
N VAL A 54 -2.91 5.98 -3.92
CA VAL A 54 -3.35 5.39 -2.63
C VAL A 54 -4.76 4.85 -2.74
N LYS A 55 -5.69 5.60 -3.31
CA LYS A 55 -7.06 5.14 -3.53
C LYS A 55 -7.10 3.85 -4.37
N ASN A 56 -6.36 3.81 -5.46
CA ASN A 56 -6.26 2.65 -6.34
C ASN A 56 -5.70 1.42 -5.60
N PHE A 57 -4.61 1.59 -4.86
CA PHE A 57 -4.00 0.53 -4.06
C PHE A 57 -4.99 -0.03 -3.02
N LEU A 58 -5.65 0.85 -2.27
CA LEU A 58 -6.64 0.46 -1.27
C LEU A 58 -7.86 -0.22 -1.87
N THR A 59 -8.26 0.13 -3.10
CA THR A 59 -9.32 -0.57 -3.83
C THR A 59 -8.94 -2.03 -4.05
N TYR A 60 -7.76 -2.29 -4.60
CA TYR A 60 -7.24 -3.66 -4.76
C TYR A 60 -7.11 -4.42 -3.44
N VAL A 61 -6.70 -3.75 -2.36
CA VAL A 61 -6.62 -4.38 -1.03
C VAL A 61 -8.01 -4.81 -0.54
N ARG A 62 -9.02 -3.95 -0.68
CA ARG A 62 -10.41 -4.23 -0.27
C ARG A 62 -11.06 -5.33 -1.09
N GLU A 63 -10.75 -5.40 -2.36
CA GLU A 63 -11.20 -6.45 -3.28
C GLU A 63 -10.51 -7.81 -3.03
N GLY A 64 -9.50 -7.85 -2.16
CA GLY A 64 -8.71 -9.05 -1.90
C GLY A 64 -7.83 -9.46 -3.09
N PHE A 65 -7.56 -8.52 -4.01
CA PHE A 65 -6.79 -8.78 -5.23
C PHE A 65 -5.43 -9.39 -4.95
N TYR A 66 -4.74 -8.92 -3.91
CA TYR A 66 -3.40 -9.36 -3.57
C TYR A 66 -3.33 -10.71 -2.85
N LYS A 67 -4.49 -11.31 -2.55
CA LYS A 67 -4.53 -12.64 -1.93
C LYS A 67 -3.91 -13.67 -2.88
N ASP A 68 -3.03 -14.52 -2.32
CA ASP A 68 -2.34 -15.60 -3.03
C ASP A 68 -1.47 -15.09 -4.23
N THR A 69 -1.00 -13.85 -4.16
CA THR A 69 -0.01 -13.32 -5.09
C THR A 69 1.41 -13.51 -4.55
N ILE A 70 2.41 -13.38 -5.42
CA ILE A 70 3.81 -13.58 -5.09
C ILE A 70 4.65 -12.33 -5.34
N PHE A 71 5.81 -12.25 -4.69
CA PHE A 71 6.90 -11.40 -5.15
C PHE A 71 7.62 -12.15 -6.28
N HIS A 72 7.32 -11.77 -7.52
CA HIS A 72 7.81 -12.46 -8.73
C HIS A 72 9.15 -11.91 -9.23
N ARG A 73 9.60 -10.77 -8.73
CA ARG A 73 10.86 -10.14 -9.12
C ARG A 73 11.57 -9.62 -7.88
N VAL A 74 12.79 -10.10 -7.68
CA VAL A 74 13.65 -9.70 -6.56
C VAL A 74 15.02 -9.32 -7.10
N ILE A 75 15.43 -8.07 -6.87
CA ILE A 75 16.77 -7.59 -7.24
C ILE A 75 17.48 -7.17 -5.96
N PRO A 76 18.50 -7.94 -5.51
CA PRO A 76 19.25 -7.63 -4.30
C PRO A 76 19.85 -6.22 -4.34
N GLY A 77 19.71 -5.48 -3.24
CA GLY A 77 20.21 -4.12 -3.14
C GLY A 77 19.39 -3.06 -3.87
N PHE A 78 18.29 -3.46 -4.54
CA PHE A 78 17.43 -2.54 -5.27
C PHE A 78 15.96 -2.61 -4.83
N MET A 79 15.23 -3.67 -5.19
CA MET A 79 13.80 -3.77 -4.88
C MET A 79 13.26 -5.21 -4.92
N ILE A 80 12.08 -5.40 -4.34
CA ILE A 80 11.21 -6.55 -4.59
C ILE A 80 9.91 -6.05 -5.24
N GLN A 81 9.38 -6.80 -6.19
CA GLN A 81 8.14 -6.48 -6.90
C GLN A 81 7.17 -7.66 -6.80
N GLY A 82 5.93 -7.38 -6.47
CA GLY A 82 4.92 -8.40 -6.32
C GLY A 82 3.49 -7.88 -6.48
N GLY A 83 2.54 -8.78 -6.31
CA GLY A 83 1.12 -8.46 -6.29
C GLY A 83 0.40 -8.61 -7.63
N GLY A 84 1.11 -8.81 -8.74
CA GLY A 84 0.49 -8.97 -10.07
C GLY A 84 0.38 -10.41 -10.55
N PHE A 85 1.05 -11.37 -9.90
CA PHE A 85 1.14 -12.74 -10.36
C PHE A 85 0.75 -13.74 -9.27
N THR A 86 0.14 -14.85 -9.67
CA THR A 86 -0.11 -16.02 -8.83
C THR A 86 1.16 -16.85 -8.65
N GLU A 87 1.13 -17.85 -7.76
CA GLU A 87 2.22 -18.84 -7.57
C GLU A 87 2.57 -19.58 -8.87
N GLN A 88 1.62 -19.75 -9.79
CA GLN A 88 1.82 -20.38 -11.10
C GLN A 88 2.32 -19.40 -12.16
N LEU A 89 2.77 -18.20 -11.76
CA LEU A 89 3.22 -17.13 -12.65
C LEU A 89 2.17 -16.69 -13.67
N ARG A 90 0.89 -16.79 -13.33
CA ARG A 90 -0.20 -16.23 -14.12
C ARG A 90 -0.45 -14.80 -13.70
N GLU A 91 -0.46 -13.89 -14.67
CA GLU A 91 -0.81 -12.50 -14.43
C GLU A 91 -2.30 -12.39 -14.08
N LYS A 92 -2.61 -11.59 -13.06
CA LYS A 92 -3.99 -11.31 -12.66
C LYS A 92 -4.54 -10.13 -13.46
N PRO A 93 -5.81 -10.18 -13.92
CA PRO A 93 -6.42 -9.05 -14.61
C PRO A 93 -6.49 -7.84 -13.70
N THR A 94 -6.09 -6.69 -14.23
CA THR A 94 -6.07 -5.42 -13.50
C THR A 94 -7.17 -4.47 -13.96
N HIS A 95 -7.45 -3.45 -13.15
CA HIS A 95 -8.27 -2.31 -13.57
C HIS A 95 -7.51 -1.46 -14.58
N ASP A 96 -8.19 -0.49 -15.18
CA ASP A 96 -7.60 0.47 -16.08
C ASP A 96 -6.45 1.25 -15.44
N PRO A 97 -5.44 1.66 -16.22
CA PRO A 97 -4.33 2.47 -15.74
C PRO A 97 -4.81 3.78 -15.09
N ILE A 98 -4.08 4.22 -14.07
CA ILE A 98 -4.33 5.49 -13.40
C ILE A 98 -3.30 6.54 -13.84
N PRO A 99 -3.62 7.85 -13.71
CA PRO A 99 -2.67 8.93 -13.98
C PRO A 99 -1.43 8.84 -13.10
N LEU A 100 -0.28 9.25 -13.65
CA LEU A 100 0.98 9.29 -12.92
C LEU A 100 1.03 10.48 -11.95
N GLU A 101 1.27 10.22 -10.68
CA GLU A 101 1.42 11.23 -9.61
C GLU A 101 2.89 11.45 -9.18
N ALA A 102 3.87 11.04 -9.99
CA ALA A 102 5.29 11.12 -9.61
C ALA A 102 5.86 12.55 -9.66
N ARG A 103 5.18 13.52 -10.28
CA ARG A 103 5.65 14.90 -10.34
C ARG A 103 5.52 15.58 -8.97
N GLY A 104 6.65 15.94 -8.36
CA GLY A 104 6.69 16.52 -7.02
C GLY A 104 6.40 15.52 -5.88
N GLY A 105 6.37 14.23 -6.20
CA GLY A 105 6.16 13.15 -5.25
C GLY A 105 7.39 12.83 -4.40
N MET A 106 7.22 11.84 -3.53
CA MET A 106 8.30 11.29 -2.73
C MET A 106 9.26 10.49 -3.62
N LYS A 107 10.54 10.51 -3.27
CA LYS A 107 11.56 9.71 -3.95
C LYS A 107 11.44 8.24 -3.58
N ASN A 108 11.84 7.36 -4.50
CA ASN A 108 12.02 5.94 -4.21
C ASN A 108 13.32 5.75 -3.43
N GLU A 109 13.21 5.76 -2.13
CA GLU A 109 14.32 5.55 -1.20
C GLU A 109 14.20 4.17 -0.54
N ARG A 110 15.22 3.80 0.26
CA ARG A 110 15.13 2.58 1.07
C ARG A 110 13.90 2.63 1.98
N TYR A 111 13.19 1.51 2.09
CA TYR A 111 11.95 1.35 2.88
C TYR A 111 10.75 2.15 2.37
N THR A 112 10.70 2.46 1.09
CA THR A 112 9.50 3.02 0.45
C THR A 112 8.79 2.00 -0.42
N ILE A 113 7.49 2.22 -0.65
CA ILE A 113 6.67 1.46 -1.59
C ILE A 113 6.21 2.38 -2.72
N ALA A 114 6.16 1.85 -3.93
CA ALA A 114 5.64 2.54 -5.10
C ALA A 114 4.84 1.58 -5.97
N MET A 115 3.84 2.09 -6.68
CA MET A 115 3.16 1.31 -7.71
C MET A 115 4.10 1.04 -8.88
N ALA A 116 4.15 -0.23 -9.32
CA ALA A 116 4.84 -0.58 -10.55
C ALA A 116 4.11 0.04 -11.75
N ARG A 117 4.86 0.44 -12.75
CA ARG A 117 4.32 0.99 -14.00
C ARG A 117 5.12 0.52 -15.20
N THR A 118 4.47 0.46 -16.33
CA THR A 118 5.10 0.39 -17.66
C THR A 118 5.44 1.80 -18.15
N SER A 119 6.38 1.91 -19.05
CA SER A 119 6.77 3.18 -19.72
C SER A 119 5.62 3.74 -20.54
#